data_1ee54d2fdd1754384418169147c6dc6f
#
_entry.id   1ee54d2fdd1754384418169147c6dc6f
#
_cell.length_a   1.000
_cell.length_b   1.000
_cell.length_c   1.000
_cell.angle_alpha   90.00
_cell.angle_beta   90.00
_cell.angle_gamma   90.00
#
_symmetry.space_group_name_H-M   'P 1'
#
loop_
_entity.id
_entity.type
_entity.pdbx_description
1 polymer ?
#
loop_
_entity_poly.entity_id
_entity_poly.type
_entity_poly.pdbx_seq_one_letter_code
_entity_poly.pdbx_strand_id
1 'polypeptide(L)'
;MGAEIDQYLARGYWIFRGIVPPTLLRDLRRQADVARALAHELNGPQTQRIQPLDQYGDDIDLQPFRDYVELPALRDAIEELLGPGYTHAHLHIMGLLVEPAEHPWHCGWHRDGVVEVPPEARTPELAAEMNEFWHDLRVFNQVNCALYADSCTWFVPGSHLRSFDVSGEVQSAGVEAMQTPPAGLSDVEAERFYLQHCFDMPGAIPIHLNAGDFLLYRNLAWHTGLYLPYQPRATIHDIVSHPQGGDVTARWREAQKRARANWEATR
;
A
#
# COMPACT_ATOMS: atom_id res chain seq x y z
N MET A 1 11.98 -9.82 21.66
CA MET A 1 11.56 -9.38 20.33
C MET A 1 12.79 -9.42 19.43
N GLY A 2 12.69 -9.90 18.21
CA GLY A 2 13.84 -10.04 17.30
C GLY A 2 14.23 -8.67 16.69
N ALA A 3 15.42 -8.61 16.09
CA ALA A 3 15.89 -7.40 15.40
C ALA A 3 14.96 -6.95 14.27
N GLU A 4 14.22 -7.88 13.68
CA GLU A 4 13.26 -7.66 12.60
C GLU A 4 12.07 -6.80 13.05
N ILE A 5 11.45 -7.14 14.19
CA ILE A 5 10.33 -6.36 14.73
C ILE A 5 10.79 -4.96 15.14
N ASP A 6 11.99 -4.81 15.71
CA ASP A 6 12.52 -3.50 16.07
C ASP A 6 12.71 -2.63 14.82
N GLN A 7 13.18 -3.21 13.70
CA GLN A 7 13.29 -2.50 12.43
C GLN A 7 11.91 -2.17 11.83
N TYR A 8 10.95 -3.11 11.87
CA TYR A 8 9.57 -2.85 11.44
C TYR A 8 8.94 -1.70 12.22
N LEU A 9 9.07 -1.70 13.54
CA LEU A 9 8.56 -0.64 14.39
C LEU A 9 9.25 0.72 14.14
N ALA A 10 10.55 0.72 13.89
CA ALA A 10 11.31 1.95 13.66
C ALA A 10 11.11 2.52 12.25
N ARG A 11 11.09 1.66 11.23
CA ARG A 11 11.02 2.07 9.81
C ARG A 11 9.61 2.11 9.26
N GLY A 12 8.69 1.30 9.80
CA GLY A 12 7.34 1.13 9.31
C GLY A 12 7.21 0.11 8.19
N TYR A 13 8.25 -0.65 7.87
CA TYR A 13 8.20 -1.73 6.89
C TYR A 13 9.26 -2.80 7.17
N TRP A 14 8.97 -4.01 6.67
CA TRP A 14 9.88 -5.14 6.64
C TRP A 14 9.72 -5.92 5.32
N ILE A 15 10.82 -6.46 4.79
CA ILE A 15 10.82 -7.25 3.57
C ILE A 15 11.27 -8.67 3.86
N PHE A 16 10.38 -9.62 3.67
CA PHE A 16 10.71 -11.03 3.69
C PHE A 16 11.20 -11.44 2.31
N ARG A 17 12.49 -11.73 2.19
CA ARG A 17 13.13 -12.00 0.91
C ARG A 17 12.88 -13.41 0.43
N GLY A 18 12.45 -13.55 -0.84
CA GLY A 18 12.30 -14.82 -1.54
C GLY A 18 11.34 -15.79 -0.85
N ILE A 19 10.33 -15.28 -0.14
CA ILE A 19 9.43 -16.11 0.67
C ILE A 19 8.47 -16.94 -0.16
N VAL A 20 8.14 -16.48 -1.38
CA VAL A 20 7.29 -17.24 -2.31
C VAL A 20 8.13 -18.24 -3.08
N PRO A 21 7.86 -19.56 -2.95
CA PRO A 21 8.64 -20.59 -3.66
C PRO A 21 8.56 -20.41 -5.19
N PRO A 22 9.64 -20.74 -5.94
CA PRO A 22 9.70 -20.54 -7.39
C PRO A 22 8.56 -21.22 -8.18
N THR A 23 8.09 -22.38 -7.73
CA THR A 23 6.97 -23.09 -8.36
C THR A 23 5.67 -22.32 -8.22
N LEU A 24 5.33 -21.89 -7.01
CA LEU A 24 4.14 -21.07 -6.75
C LEU A 24 4.25 -19.72 -7.45
N LEU A 25 5.43 -19.07 -7.42
CA LEU A 25 5.67 -17.80 -8.09
C LEU A 25 5.40 -17.88 -9.60
N ARG A 26 5.81 -18.96 -10.26
CA ARG A 26 5.54 -19.19 -11.69
C ARG A 26 4.03 -19.30 -11.95
N ASP A 27 3.29 -20.02 -11.09
CA ASP A 27 1.86 -20.23 -11.27
C ASP A 27 1.06 -18.95 -10.97
N LEU A 28 1.46 -18.18 -9.95
CA LEU A 28 0.94 -16.84 -9.66
C LEU A 28 1.16 -15.88 -10.82
N ARG A 29 2.37 -15.84 -11.42
CA ARG A 29 2.67 -14.99 -12.58
C ARG A 29 1.76 -15.28 -13.76
N ARG A 30 1.56 -16.56 -14.09
CA ARG A 30 0.67 -16.96 -15.18
C ARG A 30 -0.74 -16.39 -14.99
N GLN A 31 -1.29 -16.47 -13.78
CA GLN A 31 -2.61 -15.93 -13.50
C GLN A 31 -2.62 -14.40 -13.37
N ALA A 32 -1.54 -13.81 -12.89
CA ALA A 32 -1.40 -12.36 -12.85
C ALA A 32 -1.34 -11.73 -14.26
N ASP A 33 -0.75 -12.42 -15.23
CA ASP A 33 -0.75 -11.96 -16.63
C ASP A 33 -2.15 -12.00 -17.25
N VAL A 34 -2.96 -13.03 -16.92
CA VAL A 34 -4.38 -13.09 -17.29
C VAL A 34 -5.16 -11.94 -16.62
N ALA A 35 -4.95 -11.75 -15.33
CA ALA A 35 -5.60 -10.71 -14.54
C ALA A 35 -5.27 -9.30 -15.05
N ARG A 36 -4.01 -9.06 -15.46
CA ARG A 36 -3.58 -7.79 -16.06
C ARG A 36 -4.31 -7.52 -17.36
N ALA A 37 -4.36 -8.49 -18.26
CA ALA A 37 -5.08 -8.36 -19.53
C ALA A 37 -6.57 -8.06 -19.30
N LEU A 38 -7.21 -8.78 -18.39
CA LEU A 38 -8.60 -8.57 -18.01
C LEU A 38 -8.81 -7.17 -17.39
N ALA A 39 -7.91 -6.72 -16.51
CA ALA A 39 -7.98 -5.39 -15.92
C ALA A 39 -7.98 -4.29 -17.00
N HIS A 40 -7.08 -4.37 -17.96
CA HIS A 40 -6.99 -3.41 -19.07
C HIS A 40 -8.20 -3.48 -20.00
N GLU A 41 -8.75 -4.68 -20.24
CA GLU A 41 -9.98 -4.85 -21.02
C GLU A 41 -11.19 -4.20 -20.35
N LEU A 42 -11.39 -4.46 -19.05
CA LEU A 42 -12.57 -4.00 -18.31
C LEU A 42 -12.51 -2.51 -17.96
N ASN A 43 -11.34 -2.00 -17.60
CA ASN A 43 -11.18 -0.67 -17.00
C ASN A 43 -10.33 0.29 -17.84
N GLY A 44 -9.90 -0.16 -19.02
CA GLY A 44 -9.07 0.62 -19.94
C GLY A 44 -7.56 0.47 -19.69
N PRO A 45 -6.73 0.88 -20.69
CA PRO A 45 -5.31 0.61 -20.72
C PRO A 45 -4.50 1.32 -19.62
N GLN A 46 -5.06 2.33 -18.99
CA GLN A 46 -4.40 3.09 -17.91
C GLN A 46 -4.74 2.58 -16.51
N THR A 47 -5.50 1.47 -16.39
CA THR A 47 -5.78 0.89 -15.08
C THR A 47 -4.53 0.29 -14.45
N GLN A 48 -4.42 0.41 -13.12
CA GLN A 48 -3.31 -0.11 -12.33
C GLN A 48 -3.76 -1.17 -11.33
N ARG A 49 -5.03 -1.58 -11.38
CA ARG A 49 -5.57 -2.49 -10.35
C ARG A 49 -6.70 -3.37 -10.89
N ILE A 50 -6.73 -4.61 -10.40
CA ILE A 50 -7.90 -5.50 -10.41
C ILE A 50 -8.14 -6.02 -8.99
N GLN A 51 -9.34 -5.78 -8.44
CA GLN A 51 -9.68 -6.09 -7.04
C GLN A 51 -11.19 -5.98 -6.81
N PRO A 52 -11.80 -6.87 -5.99
CA PRO A 52 -11.16 -8.05 -5.39
C PRO A 52 -11.06 -9.21 -6.37
N LEU A 53 -10.08 -10.11 -6.17
CA LEU A 53 -9.79 -11.19 -7.13
C LEU A 53 -10.89 -12.26 -7.21
N ASP A 54 -11.63 -12.50 -6.12
CA ASP A 54 -12.69 -13.51 -6.07
C ASP A 54 -13.86 -13.24 -7.03
N GLN A 55 -14.04 -11.99 -7.46
CA GLN A 55 -15.07 -11.62 -8.44
C GLN A 55 -14.75 -12.08 -9.88
N TYR A 56 -13.52 -12.52 -10.12
CA TYR A 56 -13.02 -12.87 -11.45
C TYR A 56 -12.66 -14.35 -11.58
N GLY A 57 -13.26 -15.20 -10.72
CA GLY A 57 -12.96 -16.64 -10.70
C GLY A 57 -13.39 -17.42 -11.93
N ASP A 58 -14.22 -16.85 -12.80
CA ASP A 58 -14.58 -17.43 -14.09
C ASP A 58 -13.50 -17.18 -15.16
N ASP A 59 -12.67 -16.15 -14.99
CA ASP A 59 -11.65 -15.73 -15.95
C ASP A 59 -10.23 -16.05 -15.46
N ILE A 60 -10.02 -16.07 -14.13
CA ILE A 60 -8.72 -16.25 -13.49
C ILE A 60 -8.76 -17.53 -12.66
N ASP A 61 -7.79 -18.43 -12.84
CA ASP A 61 -7.61 -19.55 -11.92
C ASP A 61 -7.09 -19.02 -10.56
N LEU A 62 -7.97 -19.05 -9.57
CA LEU A 62 -7.69 -18.53 -8.23
C LEU A 62 -6.90 -19.51 -7.34
N GLN A 63 -6.63 -20.75 -7.82
CA GLN A 63 -5.94 -21.73 -6.98
C GLN A 63 -4.53 -21.29 -6.56
N PRO A 64 -3.67 -20.71 -7.43
CA PRO A 64 -2.37 -20.20 -7.01
C PRO A 64 -2.46 -19.09 -5.93
N PHE A 65 -3.50 -18.27 -5.95
CA PHE A 65 -3.71 -17.23 -4.92
C PHE A 65 -4.19 -17.83 -3.60
N ARG A 66 -4.97 -18.93 -3.62
CA ARG A 66 -5.32 -19.70 -2.40
C ARG A 66 -4.08 -20.35 -1.81
N ASP A 67 -3.25 -20.97 -2.66
CA ASP A 67 -1.99 -21.59 -2.24
C ASP A 67 -1.03 -20.55 -1.61
N TYR A 68 -1.03 -19.32 -2.13
CA TYR A 68 -0.29 -18.20 -1.55
C TYR A 68 -0.82 -17.82 -0.15
N VAL A 69 -2.14 -17.69 0.03
CA VAL A 69 -2.74 -17.38 1.34
C VAL A 69 -2.41 -18.46 2.37
N GLU A 70 -2.41 -19.73 1.94
CA GLU A 70 -2.13 -20.89 2.80
C GLU A 70 -0.62 -21.18 2.97
N LEU A 71 0.27 -20.36 2.40
CA LEU A 71 1.72 -20.62 2.41
C LEU A 71 2.27 -20.62 3.84
N PRO A 72 2.73 -21.75 4.39
CA PRO A 72 3.17 -21.84 5.79
C PRO A 72 4.31 -20.88 6.10
N ALA A 73 5.31 -20.79 5.22
CA ALA A 73 6.47 -19.90 5.41
C ALA A 73 6.06 -18.44 5.59
N LEU A 74 5.02 -17.99 4.90
CA LEU A 74 4.52 -16.62 5.00
C LEU A 74 3.76 -16.39 6.29
N ARG A 75 2.90 -17.32 6.67
CA ARG A 75 2.20 -17.28 7.96
C ARG A 75 3.19 -17.26 9.13
N ASP A 76 4.17 -18.17 9.10
CA ASP A 76 5.18 -18.29 10.16
C ASP A 76 6.02 -17.00 10.27
N ALA A 77 6.39 -16.39 9.13
CA ALA A 77 7.13 -15.13 9.09
C ALA A 77 6.31 -13.94 9.65
N ILE A 78 5.01 -13.87 9.37
CA ILE A 78 4.13 -12.84 9.94
C ILE A 78 3.98 -13.05 11.46
N GLU A 79 3.80 -14.30 11.90
CA GLU A 79 3.68 -14.63 13.31
C GLU A 79 4.99 -14.34 14.08
N GLU A 80 6.14 -14.60 13.48
CA GLU A 80 7.44 -14.25 14.05
C GLU A 80 7.60 -12.73 14.21
N LEU A 81 7.14 -11.95 13.22
CA LEU A 81 7.27 -10.50 13.25
C LEU A 81 6.25 -9.82 14.16
N LEU A 82 4.98 -10.16 14.05
CA LEU A 82 3.87 -9.45 14.71
C LEU A 82 3.31 -10.18 15.93
N GLY A 83 3.69 -11.44 16.13
CA GLY A 83 3.10 -12.34 17.13
C GLY A 83 1.92 -13.15 16.57
N PRO A 84 1.33 -14.01 17.42
CA PRO A 84 0.29 -14.95 16.99
C PRO A 84 -1.04 -14.26 16.68
N GLY A 85 -1.84 -14.92 15.84
CA GLY A 85 -3.22 -14.54 15.56
C GLY A 85 -3.43 -13.58 14.40
N TYR A 86 -2.38 -13.12 13.75
CA TYR A 86 -2.50 -12.33 12.53
C TYR A 86 -2.82 -13.20 11.33
N THR A 87 -3.65 -12.67 10.43
CA THR A 87 -4.07 -13.35 9.22
C THR A 87 -3.88 -12.46 8.01
N HIS A 88 -3.57 -13.08 6.88
CA HIS A 88 -3.70 -12.43 5.58
C HIS A 88 -5.16 -12.14 5.27
N ALA A 89 -5.39 -11.18 4.41
CA ALA A 89 -6.68 -11.01 3.80
C ALA A 89 -7.02 -12.23 2.93
N HIS A 90 -8.32 -12.43 2.77
CA HIS A 90 -8.87 -13.41 1.86
C HIS A 90 -9.02 -12.83 0.45
N LEU A 91 -9.27 -13.68 -0.54
CA LEU A 91 -9.42 -13.29 -1.94
C LEU A 91 -10.46 -12.17 -2.18
N HIS A 92 -11.46 -12.04 -1.30
CA HIS A 92 -12.47 -10.97 -1.35
C HIS A 92 -11.94 -9.57 -0.97
N ILE A 93 -10.68 -9.46 -0.52
CA ILE A 93 -9.98 -8.19 -0.27
C ILE A 93 -8.76 -8.06 -1.18
N MET A 94 -8.11 -9.19 -1.47
CA MET A 94 -6.88 -9.25 -2.26
C MET A 94 -7.08 -8.68 -3.65
N GLY A 95 -6.10 -7.91 -4.10
CA GLY A 95 -6.01 -7.41 -5.46
C GLY A 95 -4.62 -7.61 -6.07
N LEU A 96 -4.54 -7.33 -7.35
CA LEU A 96 -3.29 -7.17 -8.06
C LEU A 96 -3.11 -5.73 -8.48
N LEU A 97 -1.94 -5.18 -8.18
CA LEU A 97 -1.47 -3.93 -8.74
C LEU A 97 -0.63 -4.25 -9.96
N VAL A 98 -0.96 -3.63 -11.10
CA VAL A 98 -0.32 -3.88 -12.39
C VAL A 98 0.18 -2.59 -13.00
N GLU A 99 1.09 -2.66 -13.95
CA GLU A 99 1.50 -1.49 -14.72
C GLU A 99 0.39 -1.02 -15.66
N PRO A 100 0.26 0.30 -15.93
CA PRO A 100 -0.55 0.80 -17.02
C PRO A 100 0.05 0.39 -18.37
N ALA A 101 -0.75 0.30 -19.44
CA ALA A 101 -0.28 -0.14 -20.74
C ALA A 101 0.33 1.00 -21.61
N GLU A 102 -0.04 2.26 -21.34
CA GLU A 102 0.29 3.37 -22.27
C GLU A 102 1.24 4.40 -21.65
N HIS A 103 0.89 4.99 -20.51
CA HIS A 103 1.61 6.16 -19.97
C HIS A 103 2.04 5.97 -18.53
N PRO A 104 3.15 6.59 -18.08
CA PRO A 104 3.52 6.64 -16.67
C PRO A 104 2.38 7.20 -15.82
N TRP A 105 2.22 6.65 -14.62
CA TRP A 105 1.21 7.08 -13.67
C TRP A 105 1.76 7.11 -12.23
N HIS A 106 1.28 8.07 -11.44
CA HIS A 106 1.66 8.26 -10.06
C HIS A 106 0.42 8.35 -9.19
N CYS A 107 0.34 7.56 -8.12
CA CYS A 107 -0.87 7.53 -7.27
C CYS A 107 -0.97 8.69 -6.27
N GLY A 108 0.02 9.59 -6.25
CA GLY A 108 0.12 10.65 -5.24
C GLY A 108 0.63 10.14 -3.90
N TRP A 109 1.26 11.04 -3.14
CA TRP A 109 1.66 10.75 -1.77
C TRP A 109 0.43 10.67 -0.87
N HIS A 110 0.32 9.62 -0.07
CA HIS A 110 -0.82 9.42 0.82
C HIS A 110 -0.46 8.58 2.06
N ARG A 111 -1.36 8.60 3.01
CA ARG A 111 -1.42 7.74 4.18
C ARG A 111 -2.77 7.06 4.15
N ASP A 112 -2.82 5.74 4.11
CA ASP A 112 -4.10 5.04 4.06
C ASP A 112 -4.90 5.21 5.35
N GLY A 113 -6.22 5.27 5.18
CA GLY A 113 -7.14 5.40 6.31
C GLY A 113 -7.13 6.76 7.01
N VAL A 114 -6.34 7.70 6.53
CA VAL A 114 -6.32 9.07 7.06
C VAL A 114 -7.25 9.95 6.24
N VAL A 115 -8.24 10.55 6.88
CA VAL A 115 -9.03 11.63 6.25
C VAL A 115 -8.13 12.86 6.14
N GLU A 116 -7.98 13.34 4.92
CA GLU A 116 -7.26 14.56 4.62
C GLU A 116 -8.01 15.78 5.16
N VAL A 117 -7.77 16.08 6.43
CA VAL A 117 -8.26 17.29 7.09
C VAL A 117 -7.09 18.00 7.75
N PRO A 118 -7.09 19.33 7.75
CA PRO A 118 -6.02 20.09 8.37
C PRO A 118 -5.98 19.82 9.88
N PRO A 119 -4.79 19.92 10.52
CA PRO A 119 -4.62 19.61 11.95
C PRO A 119 -5.57 20.38 12.87
N GLU A 120 -5.89 21.62 12.52
CA GLU A 120 -6.80 22.50 13.26
C GLU A 120 -8.25 22.00 13.31
N ALA A 121 -8.63 21.10 12.42
CA ALA A 121 -9.94 20.45 12.44
C ALA A 121 -10.04 19.34 13.51
N ARG A 122 -8.94 19.00 14.16
CA ARG A 122 -8.88 17.98 15.21
C ARG A 122 -8.84 18.66 16.56
N THR A 123 -9.86 18.43 17.38
CA THR A 123 -9.78 18.86 18.80
C THR A 123 -8.66 18.10 19.51
N PRO A 124 -8.11 18.61 20.62
CA PRO A 124 -7.08 17.88 21.38
C PRO A 124 -7.50 16.47 21.80
N GLU A 125 -8.77 16.28 22.18
CA GLU A 125 -9.33 14.97 22.57
C GLU A 125 -9.38 14.03 21.37
N LEU A 126 -9.81 14.52 20.19
CA LEU A 126 -9.86 13.73 18.97
C LEU A 126 -8.46 13.36 18.48
N ALA A 127 -7.52 14.28 18.58
CA ALA A 127 -6.11 14.01 18.24
C ALA A 127 -5.49 12.95 19.17
N ALA A 128 -5.77 12.99 20.47
CA ALA A 128 -5.33 12.00 21.44
C ALA A 128 -5.94 10.61 21.15
N GLU A 129 -7.24 10.54 20.88
CA GLU A 129 -7.91 9.29 20.51
C GLU A 129 -7.34 8.71 19.21
N MET A 130 -7.14 9.53 18.19
CA MET A 130 -6.53 9.08 16.94
C MET A 130 -5.12 8.57 17.14
N ASN A 131 -4.35 9.16 18.05
CA ASN A 131 -2.99 8.72 18.34
C ASN A 131 -2.94 7.33 19.02
N GLU A 132 -3.93 6.95 19.81
CA GLU A 132 -4.03 5.58 20.37
C GLU A 132 -4.09 4.53 19.26
N PHE A 133 -4.91 4.78 18.22
CA PHE A 133 -5.07 3.84 17.10
C PHE A 133 -3.87 3.82 16.19
N TRP A 134 -3.16 4.93 16.09
CA TRP A 134 -2.04 5.12 15.17
C TRP A 134 -0.94 4.09 15.37
N HIS A 135 -0.68 3.70 16.62
CA HIS A 135 0.37 2.75 16.98
C HIS A 135 -0.11 1.31 17.14
N ASP A 136 -1.42 1.06 16.98
CA ASP A 136 -1.97 -0.28 17.14
C ASP A 136 -1.53 -1.19 15.99
N LEU A 137 -0.75 -2.24 16.31
CA LEU A 137 -0.24 -3.19 15.31
C LEU A 137 -1.31 -4.15 14.80
N ARG A 138 -2.46 -4.27 15.47
CA ARG A 138 -3.56 -5.14 15.04
C ARG A 138 -4.21 -4.69 13.74
N VAL A 139 -3.96 -3.44 13.33
CA VAL A 139 -4.50 -2.80 12.14
C VAL A 139 -3.40 -2.03 11.39
N PHE A 140 -3.73 -1.55 10.18
CA PHE A 140 -2.87 -0.69 9.35
C PHE A 140 -1.56 -1.37 8.90
N ASN A 141 -1.59 -2.69 8.67
CA ASN A 141 -0.50 -3.42 8.04
C ASN A 141 -0.94 -3.81 6.63
N GLN A 142 -0.26 -3.27 5.64
CA GLN A 142 -0.54 -3.49 4.23
C GLN A 142 0.58 -4.29 3.58
N VAL A 143 0.24 -4.97 2.50
CA VAL A 143 1.12 -5.92 1.83
C VAL A 143 1.31 -5.54 0.37
N ASN A 144 2.56 -5.67 -0.08
CA ASN A 144 2.91 -5.77 -1.49
C ASN A 144 3.81 -7.01 -1.69
N CYS A 145 3.27 -8.08 -2.26
CA CYS A 145 4.06 -9.24 -2.63
C CYS A 145 4.39 -9.19 -4.11
N ALA A 146 5.67 -9.01 -4.44
CA ALA A 146 6.13 -8.79 -5.79
C ALA A 146 6.21 -10.10 -6.59
N LEU A 147 5.47 -10.20 -7.68
CA LEU A 147 5.56 -11.33 -8.60
C LEU A 147 6.65 -11.12 -9.67
N TYR A 148 7.01 -9.89 -9.98
CA TYR A 148 8.16 -9.47 -10.79
C TYR A 148 9.08 -8.59 -9.93
N ALA A 149 10.28 -8.28 -10.42
CA ALA A 149 11.11 -7.27 -9.77
C ALA A 149 10.36 -5.91 -9.78
N ASP A 150 10.22 -5.29 -8.62
CA ASP A 150 9.40 -4.09 -8.43
C ASP A 150 10.17 -3.01 -7.67
N SER A 151 10.12 -1.78 -8.17
CA SER A 151 10.61 -0.57 -7.50
C SER A 151 9.60 0.58 -7.56
N CYS A 152 8.35 0.24 -7.81
CA CYS A 152 7.25 1.20 -7.96
C CYS A 152 6.93 1.92 -6.65
N THR A 153 7.00 1.22 -5.52
CA THR A 153 6.61 1.78 -4.22
C THR A 153 7.71 2.69 -3.66
N TRP A 154 7.34 3.93 -3.35
CA TRP A 154 8.15 4.88 -2.59
C TRP A 154 7.57 5.02 -1.18
N PHE A 155 8.45 5.23 -0.21
CA PHE A 155 8.08 5.19 1.21
C PHE A 155 8.94 6.17 2.02
N VAL A 156 8.35 6.79 3.04
CA VAL A 156 9.10 7.63 4.00
C VAL A 156 9.25 6.86 5.31
N PRO A 157 10.41 6.22 5.55
CA PRO A 157 10.65 5.45 6.77
C PRO A 157 10.45 6.28 8.03
N GLY A 158 9.78 5.69 9.04
CA GLY A 158 9.53 6.35 10.32
C GLY A 158 8.35 7.33 10.31
N SER A 159 7.80 7.69 9.14
CA SER A 159 6.68 8.65 9.09
C SER A 159 5.39 8.11 9.71
N HIS A 160 5.26 6.79 9.86
CA HIS A 160 4.16 6.14 10.59
C HIS A 160 4.21 6.37 12.11
N LEU A 161 5.33 6.89 12.65
CA LEU A 161 5.45 7.17 14.09
C LEU A 161 4.77 8.48 14.51
N ARG A 162 4.27 9.24 13.57
CA ARG A 162 3.65 10.55 13.80
C ARG A 162 2.40 10.74 12.96
N SER A 163 1.39 11.35 13.55
CA SER A 163 0.11 11.65 12.89
C SER A 163 0.04 13.06 12.30
N PHE A 164 1.19 13.73 12.16
CA PHE A 164 1.32 15.09 11.63
C PHE A 164 2.44 15.15 10.58
N ASP A 165 2.35 16.15 9.71
CA ASP A 165 3.34 16.38 8.67
C ASP A 165 4.46 17.27 9.18
N VAL A 166 5.69 17.00 8.74
CA VAL A 166 6.86 17.85 9.03
C VAL A 166 7.11 18.82 7.89
N SER A 167 7.93 19.84 8.16
CA SER A 167 8.25 20.85 7.14
C SER A 167 8.88 20.22 5.90
N GLY A 168 8.36 20.58 4.75
CA GLY A 168 8.81 20.09 3.44
C GLY A 168 8.09 18.84 2.96
N GLU A 169 7.30 18.16 3.80
CA GLU A 169 6.40 17.11 3.32
C GLU A 169 5.19 17.72 2.60
N VAL A 170 4.60 16.94 1.69
CA VAL A 170 3.31 17.30 1.10
C VAL A 170 2.24 17.41 2.19
N GLN A 171 1.29 18.31 2.01
CA GLN A 171 0.21 18.49 2.97
C GLN A 171 -0.82 17.39 2.82
N SER A 172 -1.24 16.76 3.91
CA SER A 172 -2.27 15.70 3.88
C SER A 172 -3.60 16.17 3.30
N ALA A 173 -3.91 17.46 3.44
CA ALA A 173 -5.13 18.08 2.90
C ALA A 173 -4.87 18.92 1.63
N GLY A 174 -3.68 18.86 1.06
CA GLY A 174 -3.26 19.66 -0.09
C GLY A 174 -3.38 18.92 -1.42
N VAL A 175 -3.30 19.67 -2.49
CA VAL A 175 -3.27 19.14 -3.87
C VAL A 175 -1.86 18.71 -4.29
N GLU A 176 -0.82 19.08 -3.54
CA GLU A 176 0.57 18.75 -3.84
C GLU A 176 0.84 17.24 -3.82
N ALA A 177 0.03 16.48 -3.09
CA ALA A 177 0.11 15.01 -3.05
C ALA A 177 -0.16 14.37 -4.42
N MET A 178 -1.02 14.99 -5.21
CA MET A 178 -1.49 14.51 -6.52
C MET A 178 -1.03 15.48 -7.60
N GLN A 179 0.25 15.48 -7.92
CA GLN A 179 0.76 16.30 -9.02
C GLN A 179 0.45 15.66 -10.38
N THR A 180 -0.05 16.49 -11.31
CA THR A 180 -0.26 16.10 -12.71
C THR A 180 0.81 16.77 -13.57
N PRO A 181 1.49 16.02 -14.45
CA PRO A 181 2.46 16.61 -15.35
C PRO A 181 1.78 17.60 -16.31
N PRO A 182 2.49 18.66 -16.71
CA PRO A 182 1.98 19.58 -17.72
C PRO A 182 1.55 18.86 -19.00
N ALA A 183 0.49 19.36 -19.65
CA ALA A 183 0.02 18.78 -20.90
C ALA A 183 1.10 18.87 -22.01
N GLY A 184 1.19 17.81 -22.82
CA GLY A 184 2.09 17.75 -23.99
C GLY A 184 3.51 17.25 -23.68
N LEU A 185 3.79 16.80 -22.46
CA LEU A 185 5.03 16.10 -22.16
C LEU A 185 5.04 14.72 -22.82
N SER A 186 6.21 14.29 -23.29
CA SER A 186 6.47 12.89 -23.62
C SER A 186 6.45 12.01 -22.37
N ASP A 187 6.30 10.67 -22.53
CA ASP A 187 6.32 9.74 -21.41
C ASP A 187 7.60 9.83 -20.58
N VAL A 188 8.74 10.05 -21.24
CA VAL A 188 10.04 10.24 -20.55
C VAL A 188 10.04 11.51 -19.69
N GLU A 189 9.45 12.59 -20.18
CA GLU A 189 9.34 13.83 -19.41
C GLU A 189 8.32 13.71 -18.28
N ALA A 190 7.20 13.02 -18.50
CA ALA A 190 6.21 12.72 -17.47
C ALA A 190 6.81 11.82 -16.36
N GLU A 191 7.57 10.81 -16.73
CA GLU A 191 8.30 9.96 -15.76
C GLU A 191 9.28 10.79 -14.93
N ARG A 192 10.07 11.65 -15.54
CA ARG A 192 11.00 12.55 -14.81
C ARG A 192 10.27 13.47 -13.87
N PHE A 193 9.13 14.01 -14.27
CA PHE A 193 8.28 14.85 -13.44
C PHE A 193 7.82 14.09 -12.19
N TYR A 194 7.30 12.87 -12.35
CA TYR A 194 6.87 12.04 -11.23
C TYR A 194 8.03 11.58 -10.34
N LEU A 195 9.17 11.22 -10.93
CA LEU A 195 10.38 10.89 -10.18
C LEU A 195 10.86 12.07 -9.33
N GLN A 196 10.86 13.30 -9.90
CA GLN A 196 11.23 14.49 -9.14
C GLN A 196 10.29 14.69 -7.95
N HIS A 197 8.98 14.50 -8.14
CA HIS A 197 8.01 14.57 -7.05
C HIS A 197 8.24 13.50 -5.97
N CYS A 198 8.70 12.31 -6.35
CA CYS A 198 9.11 11.29 -5.39
C CYS A 198 10.35 11.71 -4.58
N PHE A 199 11.35 12.31 -5.24
CA PHE A 199 12.59 12.77 -4.60
C PHE A 199 12.40 14.02 -3.74
N ASP A 200 11.44 14.88 -4.08
CA ASP A 200 11.15 16.10 -3.33
C ASP A 200 10.54 15.82 -1.95
N MET A 201 9.96 14.62 -1.76
CA MET A 201 9.43 14.22 -0.45
C MET A 201 10.59 13.93 0.51
N PRO A 202 10.70 14.67 1.64
CA PRO A 202 11.82 14.51 2.58
C PRO A 202 11.93 13.10 3.14
N GLY A 203 13.11 12.51 3.00
CA GLY A 203 13.40 11.17 3.50
C GLY A 203 12.77 10.01 2.72
N ALA A 204 12.14 10.29 1.59
CA ALA A 204 11.58 9.24 0.74
C ALA A 204 12.66 8.33 0.14
N ILE A 205 12.36 7.06 0.08
CA ILE A 205 13.21 6.03 -0.55
C ILE A 205 12.37 5.14 -1.45
N PRO A 206 12.90 4.66 -2.58
CA PRO A 206 12.27 3.59 -3.33
C PRO A 206 12.42 2.26 -2.58
N ILE A 207 11.37 1.45 -2.57
CA ILE A 207 11.40 0.09 -2.04
C ILE A 207 11.72 -0.85 -3.20
N HIS A 208 12.83 -1.57 -3.11
CA HIS A 208 13.24 -2.54 -4.11
C HIS A 208 12.88 -3.94 -3.68
N LEU A 209 12.03 -4.61 -4.45
CA LEU A 209 11.60 -5.99 -4.27
C LEU A 209 12.10 -6.85 -5.43
N ASN A 210 12.64 -8.02 -5.11
CA ASN A 210 12.82 -9.07 -6.10
C ASN A 210 11.51 -9.86 -6.24
N ALA A 211 11.42 -10.60 -7.32
CA ALA A 211 10.29 -11.51 -7.50
C ALA A 211 10.24 -12.57 -6.40
N GLY A 212 9.09 -12.72 -5.75
CA GLY A 212 8.89 -13.58 -4.59
C GLY A 212 9.14 -12.92 -3.23
N ASP A 213 9.56 -11.64 -3.21
CA ASP A 213 9.66 -10.87 -1.97
C ASP A 213 8.28 -10.42 -1.49
N PHE A 214 8.12 -10.39 -0.18
CA PHE A 214 6.91 -9.93 0.49
C PHE A 214 7.25 -8.73 1.36
N LEU A 215 6.68 -7.58 1.01
CA LEU A 215 6.76 -6.34 1.79
C LEU A 215 5.55 -6.25 2.70
N LEU A 216 5.80 -6.14 4.00
CA LEU A 216 4.80 -5.76 5.00
C LEU A 216 5.12 -4.33 5.46
N TYR A 217 4.12 -3.43 5.45
CA TYR A 217 4.35 -2.04 5.81
C TYR A 217 3.17 -1.40 6.54
N ARG A 218 3.48 -0.42 7.36
CA ARG A 218 2.50 0.43 8.03
C ARG A 218 1.94 1.43 7.01
N ASN A 219 0.73 1.23 6.57
CA ASN A 219 0.11 2.09 5.56
C ASN A 219 -0.30 3.49 6.07
N LEU A 220 -0.12 3.74 7.37
CA LEU A 220 -0.14 5.09 7.95
C LEU A 220 1.16 5.89 7.71
N ALA A 221 2.22 5.27 7.19
CA ALA A 221 3.38 6.01 6.71
C ALA A 221 3.08 6.70 5.37
N TRP A 222 3.78 7.77 5.07
CA TRP A 222 3.79 8.37 3.75
C TRP A 222 4.31 7.36 2.72
N HIS A 223 3.49 7.06 1.73
CA HIS A 223 3.86 6.18 0.62
C HIS A 223 3.16 6.60 -0.68
N THR A 224 3.73 6.16 -1.78
CA THR A 224 3.18 6.36 -3.12
C THR A 224 3.67 5.26 -4.06
N GLY A 225 3.10 5.19 -5.26
CA GLY A 225 3.54 4.32 -6.35
C GLY A 225 3.77 5.11 -7.64
N LEU A 226 4.94 4.91 -8.25
CA LEU A 226 5.24 5.35 -9.60
C LEU A 226 5.20 4.14 -10.54
N TYR A 227 4.22 4.11 -11.42
CA TYR A 227 3.94 3.00 -12.33
C TYR A 227 4.42 3.35 -13.74
N LEU A 228 5.19 2.45 -14.33
CA LEU A 228 5.82 2.65 -15.65
C LEU A 228 5.35 1.58 -16.63
N PRO A 229 4.85 1.93 -17.82
CA PRO A 229 4.24 0.98 -18.75
C PRO A 229 5.24 -0.04 -19.33
N TYR A 230 6.53 0.30 -19.34
CA TYR A 230 7.59 -0.57 -19.85
C TYR A 230 8.20 -1.50 -18.78
N GLN A 231 7.80 -1.34 -17.52
CA GLN A 231 8.30 -2.13 -16.38
C GLN A 231 7.21 -3.10 -15.94
N PRO A 232 7.29 -4.39 -16.33
CA PRO A 232 6.29 -5.37 -15.93
C PRO A 232 6.10 -5.39 -14.42
N ARG A 233 4.87 -5.23 -13.98
CA ARG A 233 4.49 -5.24 -12.59
C ARG A 233 3.29 -6.17 -12.37
N ALA A 234 3.39 -7.04 -11.41
CA ALA A 234 2.26 -7.66 -10.75
C ALA A 234 2.61 -7.80 -9.28
N THR A 235 1.86 -7.13 -8.44
CA THR A 235 2.07 -7.12 -7.01
C THR A 235 0.77 -7.51 -6.33
N ILE A 236 0.78 -8.63 -5.58
CA ILE A 236 -0.37 -8.98 -4.74
C ILE A 236 -0.47 -7.91 -3.66
N HIS A 237 -1.62 -7.25 -3.64
CA HIS A 237 -1.93 -6.18 -2.72
C HIS A 237 -2.99 -6.63 -1.74
N ASP A 238 -2.67 -6.54 -0.46
CA ASP A 238 -3.43 -7.17 0.59
C ASP A 238 -3.21 -6.47 1.93
N ILE A 239 -3.87 -6.95 2.98
CA ILE A 239 -3.68 -6.49 4.34
C ILE A 239 -3.36 -7.66 5.28
N VAL A 240 -2.62 -7.38 6.34
CA VAL A 240 -2.45 -8.28 7.48
C VAL A 240 -3.12 -7.66 8.69
N SER A 241 -4.04 -8.36 9.31
CA SER A 241 -4.80 -7.86 10.44
C SER A 241 -4.96 -8.91 11.53
N HIS A 242 -5.18 -8.43 12.75
CA HIS A 242 -5.55 -9.28 13.88
C HIS A 242 -7.08 -9.25 14.05
N PRO A 243 -7.76 -10.37 14.35
CA PRO A 243 -9.22 -10.41 14.55
C PRO A 243 -9.75 -9.38 15.56
N GLN A 244 -8.98 -9.11 16.61
CA GLN A 244 -9.31 -8.08 17.60
C GLN A 244 -9.09 -6.63 17.09
N GLY A 245 -8.60 -6.45 15.88
CA GLY A 245 -8.44 -5.12 15.25
C GLY A 245 -9.74 -4.52 14.73
N GLY A 246 -10.82 -5.30 14.64
CA GLY A 246 -12.10 -4.82 14.10
C GLY A 246 -12.67 -3.63 14.84
N ASP A 247 -12.69 -3.67 16.16
CA ASP A 247 -13.17 -2.55 17.00
C ASP A 247 -12.27 -1.32 16.86
N VAL A 248 -10.96 -1.50 16.76
CA VAL A 248 -9.99 -0.41 16.50
C VAL A 248 -10.31 0.27 15.18
N THR A 249 -10.54 -0.50 14.13
CA THR A 249 -10.88 0.03 12.80
C THR A 249 -12.21 0.79 12.82
N ALA A 250 -13.22 0.29 13.53
CA ALA A 250 -14.52 0.94 13.66
C ALA A 250 -14.40 2.30 14.38
N ARG A 251 -13.71 2.33 15.51
CA ARG A 251 -13.44 3.56 16.29
C ARG A 251 -12.61 4.56 15.47
N TRP A 252 -11.60 4.09 14.75
CA TRP A 252 -10.80 4.91 13.83
C TRP A 252 -11.67 5.59 12.77
N ARG A 253 -12.53 4.85 12.09
CA ARG A 253 -13.45 5.39 11.08
C ARG A 253 -14.38 6.45 11.67
N GLU A 254 -14.86 6.25 12.89
CA GLU A 254 -15.71 7.22 13.56
C GLU A 254 -14.96 8.50 13.96
N ALA A 255 -13.71 8.37 14.41
CA ALA A 255 -12.84 9.51 14.68
C ALA A 255 -12.57 10.34 13.41
N GLN A 256 -12.35 9.66 12.28
CA GLN A 256 -12.18 10.31 10.97
C GLN A 256 -13.43 11.09 10.52
N LYS A 257 -14.62 10.52 10.71
CA LYS A 257 -15.88 11.22 10.40
C LYS A 257 -16.04 12.49 11.24
N ARG A 258 -15.72 12.42 12.53
CA ARG A 258 -15.78 13.60 13.42
C ARG A 258 -14.77 14.67 12.98
N ALA A 259 -13.55 14.28 12.62
CA ALA A 259 -12.56 15.23 12.10
C ALA A 259 -13.05 15.94 10.83
N ARG A 260 -13.65 15.20 9.89
CA ARG A 260 -14.23 15.77 8.68
C ARG A 260 -15.39 16.73 8.99
N ALA A 261 -16.30 16.33 9.85
CA ALA A 261 -17.43 17.17 10.24
C ALA A 261 -16.98 18.49 10.92
N ASN A 262 -15.94 18.42 11.78
CA ASN A 262 -15.35 19.63 12.37
C ASN A 262 -14.78 20.56 11.29
N TRP A 263 -14.06 20.00 10.31
CA TRP A 263 -13.50 20.80 9.22
C TRP A 263 -14.57 21.45 8.33
N GLU A 264 -15.61 20.70 7.97
CA GLU A 264 -16.74 21.22 7.19
C GLU A 264 -17.49 22.32 7.92
N ALA A 265 -17.60 22.24 9.26
CA ALA A 265 -18.24 23.25 10.08
C ALA A 265 -17.44 24.58 10.20
N THR A 266 -16.16 24.58 9.84
CA THR A 266 -15.29 25.77 9.88
C THR A 266 -15.19 26.49 8.53
N ARG A 267 -15.85 26.01 7.50
CA ARG A 267 -15.91 26.56 6.14
C ARG A 267 -17.22 27.29 5.89
#